data_ab5ac0a7155294f06639b35e732dcf74
#
_entry.id   ab5ac0a7155294f06639b35e732dcf74
#
_cell.length_a   1.000
_cell.length_b   1.000
_cell.length_c   1.000
_cell.angle_alpha   90.00
_cell.angle_beta   90.00
_cell.angle_gamma   90.00
#
_symmetry.space_group_name_H-M   'P 1'
#
loop_
_entity.id
_entity.type
_entity.pdbx_description
1 polymer ?
#
loop_
_entity_poly.entity_id
_entity_poly.type
_entity_poly.pdbx_seq_one_letter_code
_entity_poly.pdbx_strand_id
1 'polypeptide(L)'
;MILYIGDWFTVLAMFLLAGEASDNSPLAIAGVLAVRSFTFAPLEPITGMLADRFPRKTLMVIANVFSFVVLVAFIQSGMVESLFSVYLLAMLLVVGRATYDPAQTAYLPKVCDEDELLTANALISGGWSASMGIGAGLAGFVISQYGVETGLMIDSVTFLVAAIVISTLPHGGPDPDERRTGSPLEMFKDIFAGWGFILRRPQISRIVLAKGMWATGGGAQIFLLIIIGMEAEFADIETGAAGIGVLSM
;
A
#
# COMPACT_ATOMS: atom_id res chain seq x y z
N MET A 1 -11.02 4.43 2.99
CA MET A 1 -11.76 3.55 2.06
C MET A 1 -11.45 3.88 0.60
N ILE A 2 -11.60 5.13 0.14
CA ILE A 2 -11.31 5.52 -1.27
C ILE A 2 -9.89 5.12 -1.69
N LEU A 3 -8.86 5.42 -0.89
CA LEU A 3 -7.47 5.03 -1.15
C LEU A 3 -7.30 3.51 -1.30
N TYR A 4 -7.93 2.73 -0.44
CA TYR A 4 -7.81 1.27 -0.50
C TYR A 4 -8.45 0.68 -1.76
N ILE A 5 -9.54 1.28 -2.25
CA ILE A 5 -10.15 0.88 -3.54
C ILE A 5 -9.23 1.29 -4.69
N GLY A 6 -8.69 2.52 -4.66
CA GLY A 6 -7.76 3.02 -5.67
C GLY A 6 -6.50 2.16 -5.79
N ASP A 7 -5.87 1.80 -4.66
CA ASP A 7 -4.68 0.95 -4.64
C ASP A 7 -4.82 -0.35 -5.47
N TRP A 8 -6.03 -0.94 -5.52
CA TRP A 8 -6.27 -2.15 -6.31
C TRP A 8 -6.20 -1.92 -7.81
N PHE A 9 -6.59 -0.73 -8.30
CA PHE A 9 -6.43 -0.37 -9.70
C PHE A 9 -4.96 -0.36 -10.09
N THR A 10 -4.12 0.28 -9.28
CA THR A 10 -2.68 0.34 -9.55
C THR A 10 -1.99 -1.00 -9.35
N VAL A 11 -2.37 -1.79 -8.35
CA VAL A 11 -1.78 -3.13 -8.13
C VAL A 11 -2.07 -4.04 -9.32
N LEU A 12 -3.33 -4.09 -9.77
CA LEU A 12 -3.73 -4.91 -10.91
C LEU A 12 -3.08 -4.40 -12.20
N ALA A 13 -3.03 -3.08 -12.41
CA ALA A 13 -2.34 -2.45 -13.53
C ALA A 13 -0.86 -2.87 -13.58
N MET A 14 -0.14 -2.81 -12.45
CA MET A 14 1.26 -3.23 -12.39
C MET A 14 1.47 -4.71 -12.71
N PHE A 15 0.55 -5.59 -12.32
CA PHE A 15 0.64 -7.02 -12.66
C PHE A 15 0.50 -7.23 -14.17
N LEU A 16 -0.46 -6.56 -14.80
CA LEU A 16 -0.67 -6.66 -16.25
C LEU A 16 0.52 -6.08 -17.03
N LEU A 17 0.98 -4.89 -16.65
CA LEU A 17 2.15 -4.26 -17.27
C LEU A 17 3.42 -5.11 -17.10
N ALA A 18 3.62 -5.73 -15.93
CA ALA A 18 4.74 -6.65 -15.72
C ALA A 18 4.62 -7.91 -16.58
N GLY A 19 3.40 -8.41 -16.76
CA GLY A 19 3.10 -9.51 -17.67
C GLY A 19 3.43 -9.14 -19.13
N GLU A 20 2.88 -8.04 -19.62
CA GLU A 20 3.13 -7.54 -21.00
C GLU A 20 4.61 -7.30 -21.26
N ALA A 21 5.33 -6.67 -20.32
CA ALA A 21 6.76 -6.36 -20.45
C ALA A 21 7.68 -7.59 -20.35
N SER A 22 7.15 -8.79 -20.07
CA SER A 22 7.94 -10.00 -19.80
C SER A 22 7.42 -11.27 -20.45
N ASP A 23 6.63 -11.15 -21.50
CA ASP A 23 5.97 -12.29 -22.19
C ASP A 23 5.17 -13.17 -21.20
N ASN A 24 4.44 -12.54 -20.31
CA ASN A 24 3.64 -13.15 -19.25
C ASN A 24 4.44 -14.04 -18.27
N SER A 25 5.69 -13.66 -17.98
CA SER A 25 6.52 -14.37 -17.02
C SER A 25 5.93 -14.30 -15.60
N PRO A 26 5.55 -15.44 -14.98
CA PRO A 26 5.04 -15.45 -13.61
C PRO A 26 6.04 -14.86 -12.60
N LEU A 27 7.34 -15.02 -12.87
CA LEU A 27 8.40 -14.49 -12.03
C LEU A 27 8.45 -12.96 -12.05
N ALA A 28 8.24 -12.33 -13.22
CA ALA A 28 8.19 -10.88 -13.34
C ALA A 28 6.97 -10.30 -12.62
N ILE A 29 5.82 -10.97 -12.72
CA ILE A 29 4.59 -10.55 -12.02
C ILE A 29 4.78 -10.69 -10.50
N ALA A 30 5.32 -11.82 -10.03
CA ALA A 30 5.68 -12.00 -8.63
C ALA A 30 6.72 -10.98 -8.15
N GLY A 31 7.60 -10.55 -9.04
CA GLY A 31 8.60 -9.52 -8.80
C GLY A 31 7.99 -8.19 -8.34
N VAL A 32 6.80 -7.84 -8.81
CA VAL A 32 6.08 -6.63 -8.34
C VAL A 32 5.79 -6.74 -6.84
N LEU A 33 5.28 -7.88 -6.36
CA LEU A 33 5.01 -8.10 -4.94
C LEU A 33 6.30 -8.12 -4.12
N ALA A 34 7.35 -8.77 -4.65
CA ALA A 34 8.65 -8.83 -4.01
C ALA A 34 9.24 -7.41 -3.85
N VAL A 35 9.28 -6.62 -4.92
CA VAL A 35 9.77 -5.25 -4.89
C VAL A 35 8.98 -4.40 -3.90
N ARG A 36 7.65 -4.49 -3.88
CA ARG A 36 6.81 -3.79 -2.90
C ARG A 36 7.18 -4.18 -1.46
N SER A 37 7.29 -5.48 -1.19
CA SER A 37 7.57 -5.98 0.17
C SER A 37 8.98 -5.63 0.64
N PHE A 38 9.99 -5.81 -0.22
CA PHE A 38 11.38 -5.49 0.10
C PHE A 38 11.63 -3.99 0.23
N THR A 39 10.82 -3.15 -0.42
CA THR A 39 10.87 -1.69 -0.26
C THR A 39 10.15 -1.27 1.02
N PHE A 40 9.00 -1.85 1.33
CA PHE A 40 8.18 -1.49 2.48
C PHE A 40 8.87 -1.79 3.81
N ALA A 41 9.43 -3.00 3.95
CA ALA A 41 9.96 -3.49 5.22
C ALA A 41 11.07 -2.59 5.84
N PRO A 42 12.09 -2.10 5.10
CA PRO A 42 13.09 -1.20 5.66
C PRO A 42 12.60 0.25 5.82
N LEU A 43 11.57 0.67 5.06
CA LEU A 43 11.04 2.03 5.15
C LEU A 43 10.13 2.22 6.35
N GLU A 44 9.35 1.23 6.74
CA GLU A 44 8.35 1.34 7.80
C GLU A 44 8.93 1.85 9.14
N PRO A 45 10.07 1.36 9.64
CA PRO A 45 10.69 1.92 10.83
C PRO A 45 11.13 3.39 10.66
N ILE A 46 11.63 3.74 9.47
CA ILE A 46 12.11 5.11 9.18
C ILE A 46 10.93 6.07 9.14
N THR A 47 9.86 5.70 8.46
CA THR A 47 8.67 6.55 8.32
C THR A 47 7.85 6.62 9.61
N GLY A 48 7.87 5.57 10.43
CA GLY A 48 7.35 5.61 11.79
C GLY A 48 8.01 6.69 12.63
N MET A 49 9.34 6.79 12.56
CA MET A 49 10.08 7.86 13.24
C MET A 49 9.77 9.26 12.67
N LEU A 50 9.47 9.38 11.37
CA LEU A 50 9.01 10.64 10.80
C LEU A 50 7.63 11.02 11.37
N ALA A 51 6.72 10.06 11.55
CA ALA A 51 5.41 10.27 12.13
C ALA A 51 5.48 10.73 13.61
N ASP A 52 6.55 10.38 14.33
CA ASP A 52 6.80 10.86 15.70
C ASP A 52 7.34 12.30 15.75
N ARG A 53 7.94 12.80 14.66
CA ARG A 53 8.61 14.10 14.64
C ARG A 53 7.84 15.19 13.92
N PHE A 54 7.13 14.82 12.87
CA PHE A 54 6.43 15.75 12.00
C PHE A 54 4.91 15.71 12.20
N PRO A 55 4.20 16.79 11.87
CA PRO A 55 2.74 16.79 11.92
C PRO A 55 2.16 15.66 11.05
N ARG A 56 1.48 14.73 11.68
CA ARG A 56 0.97 13.49 11.06
C ARG A 56 0.06 13.79 9.87
N LYS A 57 -0.83 14.79 10.01
CA LYS A 57 -1.66 15.29 8.90
C LYS A 57 -0.83 15.72 7.69
N THR A 58 0.24 16.49 7.93
CA THR A 58 1.11 16.96 6.86
C THR A 58 1.81 15.80 6.14
N LEU A 59 2.29 14.80 6.88
CA LEU A 59 2.89 13.60 6.30
C LEU A 59 1.88 12.84 5.44
N MET A 60 0.64 12.66 5.91
CA MET A 60 -0.41 11.99 5.12
C MET A 60 -0.74 12.75 3.83
N VAL A 61 -0.82 14.08 3.89
CA VAL A 61 -1.07 14.92 2.69
C VAL A 61 0.10 14.82 1.71
N ILE A 62 1.34 14.97 2.20
CA ILE A 62 2.55 14.88 1.36
C ILE A 62 2.64 13.50 0.71
N ALA A 63 2.39 12.42 1.45
CA ALA A 63 2.41 11.06 0.93
C ALA A 63 1.41 10.86 -0.23
N ASN A 64 0.19 11.37 -0.08
CA ASN A 64 -0.83 11.27 -1.14
C ASN A 64 -0.49 12.14 -2.35
N VAL A 65 -0.04 13.38 -2.15
CA VAL A 65 0.40 14.26 -3.24
C VAL A 65 1.59 13.65 -3.98
N PHE A 66 2.54 13.07 -3.26
CA PHE A 66 3.68 12.37 -3.84
C PHE A 66 3.21 11.19 -4.73
N SER A 67 2.31 10.33 -4.22
CA SER A 67 1.78 9.19 -4.98
C SER A 67 1.00 9.65 -6.22
N PHE A 68 0.21 10.72 -6.10
CA PHE A 68 -0.46 11.34 -7.24
C PHE A 68 0.54 11.79 -8.31
N VAL A 69 1.57 12.55 -7.94
CA VAL A 69 2.58 13.05 -8.88
C VAL A 69 3.34 11.90 -9.54
N VAL A 70 3.70 10.86 -8.79
CA VAL A 70 4.37 9.67 -9.30
C VAL A 70 3.52 8.97 -10.36
N LEU A 71 2.22 8.75 -10.09
CA LEU A 71 1.33 8.11 -11.06
C LEU A 71 1.15 8.96 -12.32
N VAL A 72 0.88 10.26 -12.16
CA VAL A 72 0.72 11.15 -13.31
C VAL A 72 1.99 11.23 -14.14
N ALA A 73 3.15 11.33 -13.51
CA ALA A 73 4.43 11.34 -14.20
C ALA A 73 4.68 10.02 -14.95
N PHE A 74 4.33 8.89 -14.35
CA PHE A 74 4.45 7.57 -14.98
C PHE A 74 3.55 7.47 -16.23
N ILE A 75 2.28 7.85 -16.12
CA ILE A 75 1.33 7.83 -17.26
C ILE A 75 1.84 8.72 -18.39
N GLN A 76 2.30 9.93 -18.07
CA GLN A 76 2.78 10.88 -19.10
C GLN A 76 4.12 10.51 -19.72
N SER A 77 4.94 9.73 -19.03
CA SER A 77 6.26 9.35 -19.54
C SER A 77 6.22 8.33 -20.67
N GLY A 78 5.08 7.65 -20.88
CA GLY A 78 4.97 6.53 -21.82
C GLY A 78 5.87 5.34 -21.49
N MET A 79 6.47 5.31 -20.30
CA MET A 79 7.40 4.24 -19.84
C MET A 79 6.67 2.95 -19.43
N VAL A 80 5.47 2.74 -19.94
CA VAL A 80 4.57 1.63 -19.59
C VAL A 80 5.12 0.27 -20.07
N GLU A 81 5.98 0.27 -21.10
CA GLU A 81 6.46 -0.94 -21.76
C GLU A 81 7.68 -1.61 -21.10
N SER A 82 8.26 -1.00 -20.07
CA SER A 82 9.49 -1.51 -19.44
C SER A 82 9.23 -2.11 -18.06
N LEU A 83 9.63 -3.37 -17.85
CA LEU A 83 9.56 -4.03 -16.55
C LEU A 83 10.29 -3.25 -15.45
N PHE A 84 11.43 -2.62 -15.78
CA PHE A 84 12.15 -1.75 -14.85
C PHE A 84 11.30 -0.58 -14.38
N SER A 85 10.56 0.04 -15.29
CA SER A 85 9.69 1.18 -14.99
C SER A 85 8.51 0.79 -14.10
N VAL A 86 7.95 -0.41 -14.33
CA VAL A 86 6.89 -0.96 -13.47
C VAL A 86 7.41 -1.19 -12.04
N TYR A 87 8.60 -1.77 -11.90
CA TYR A 87 9.21 -1.96 -10.59
C TYR A 87 9.58 -0.64 -9.91
N LEU A 88 10.07 0.34 -10.67
CA LEU A 88 10.34 1.67 -10.15
C LEU A 88 9.05 2.36 -9.66
N LEU A 89 7.96 2.26 -10.42
CA LEU A 89 6.65 2.73 -10.01
C LEU A 89 6.22 2.07 -8.69
N ALA A 90 6.33 0.73 -8.62
CA ALA A 90 6.01 -0.03 -7.42
C ALA A 90 6.80 0.44 -6.19
N MET A 91 8.12 0.68 -6.35
CA MET A 91 8.98 1.21 -5.29
C MET A 91 8.53 2.60 -4.84
N LEU A 92 8.31 3.51 -5.78
CA LEU A 92 7.95 4.89 -5.46
C LEU A 92 6.59 4.99 -4.75
N LEU A 93 5.58 4.23 -5.20
CA LEU A 93 4.28 4.20 -4.53
C LEU A 93 4.35 3.61 -3.12
N VAL A 94 5.24 2.64 -2.91
CA VAL A 94 5.50 2.09 -1.57
C VAL A 94 6.11 3.14 -0.64
N VAL A 95 6.94 4.05 -1.12
CA VAL A 95 7.46 5.18 -0.30
C VAL A 95 6.32 6.05 0.21
N GLY A 96 5.35 6.38 -0.66
CA GLY A 96 4.12 7.09 -0.27
C GLY A 96 3.34 6.32 0.78
N ARG A 97 3.07 5.03 0.53
CA ARG A 97 2.31 4.17 1.44
C ARG A 97 3.00 4.00 2.80
N ALA A 98 4.28 3.68 2.82
CA ALA A 98 5.06 3.54 4.04
C ALA A 98 5.09 4.84 4.87
N THR A 99 4.99 6.00 4.23
CA THR A 99 4.89 7.30 4.94
C THR A 99 3.48 7.54 5.48
N TYR A 100 2.46 7.13 4.74
CA TYR A 100 1.06 7.33 5.10
C TYR A 100 0.61 6.48 6.29
N ASP A 101 0.88 5.17 6.28
CA ASP A 101 0.33 4.20 7.22
C ASP A 101 0.72 4.47 8.69
N PRO A 102 2.00 4.73 9.05
CA PRO A 102 2.37 5.08 10.41
C PRO A 102 1.78 6.43 10.86
N ALA A 103 1.72 7.40 9.93
CA ALA A 103 1.15 8.71 10.23
C ALA A 103 -0.35 8.60 10.53
N GLN A 104 -1.11 7.80 9.75
CA GLN A 104 -2.53 7.53 9.98
C GLN A 104 -2.74 6.83 11.33
N THR A 105 -1.98 5.78 11.60
CA THR A 105 -2.10 5.01 12.85
C THR A 105 -1.83 5.89 14.07
N ALA A 106 -0.82 6.76 14.00
CA ALA A 106 -0.48 7.68 15.07
C ALA A 106 -1.46 8.87 15.17
N TYR A 107 -2.12 9.26 14.07
CA TYR A 107 -3.10 10.34 14.04
C TYR A 107 -4.41 9.97 14.72
N LEU A 108 -4.86 8.73 14.55
CA LEU A 108 -6.16 8.27 15.01
C LEU A 108 -6.44 8.52 16.51
N PRO A 109 -5.52 8.18 17.45
CA PRO A 109 -5.72 8.44 18.88
C PRO A 109 -5.71 9.93 19.27
N LYS A 110 -5.37 10.83 18.35
CA LYS A 110 -5.36 12.28 18.62
C LYS A 110 -6.66 12.96 18.20
N VAL A 111 -7.51 12.26 17.45
CA VAL A 111 -8.78 12.80 16.91
C VAL A 111 -10.00 11.99 17.33
N CYS A 112 -9.80 10.82 17.94
CA CYS A 112 -10.85 9.97 18.49
C CYS A 112 -10.71 9.91 20.01
N ASP A 113 -11.84 9.93 20.70
CA ASP A 113 -11.88 9.62 22.13
C ASP A 113 -11.61 8.12 22.37
N GLU A 114 -11.27 7.75 23.62
CA GLU A 114 -10.94 6.35 23.98
C GLU A 114 -12.07 5.37 23.60
N ASP A 115 -13.33 5.78 23.79
CA ASP A 115 -14.52 4.99 23.46
C ASP A 115 -14.72 4.78 21.96
N GLU A 116 -14.22 5.71 21.13
CA GLU A 116 -14.35 5.70 19.68
C GLU A 116 -13.23 4.93 18.97
N LEU A 117 -12.06 4.78 19.61
CA LEU A 117 -10.89 4.15 19.02
C LEU A 117 -11.14 2.72 18.53
N LEU A 118 -11.91 1.94 19.29
CA LEU A 118 -12.27 0.59 18.88
C LEU A 118 -13.10 0.58 17.61
N THR A 119 -14.10 1.46 17.53
CA THR A 119 -14.98 1.62 16.36
C THR A 119 -14.21 2.14 15.16
N ALA A 120 -13.34 3.13 15.36
CA ALA A 120 -12.50 3.69 14.29
C ALA A 120 -11.55 2.64 13.70
N ASN A 121 -10.88 1.85 14.54
CA ASN A 121 -10.03 0.75 14.07
C ASN A 121 -10.84 -0.35 13.36
N ALA A 122 -12.04 -0.66 13.84
CA ALA A 122 -12.92 -1.62 13.18
C ALA A 122 -13.38 -1.12 11.80
N LEU A 123 -13.70 0.18 11.67
CA LEU A 123 -14.05 0.81 10.38
C LEU A 123 -12.87 0.83 9.41
N ILE A 124 -11.65 1.11 9.88
CA ILE A 124 -10.44 1.06 9.04
C ILE A 124 -10.18 -0.36 8.54
N SER A 125 -10.21 -1.34 9.45
CA SER A 125 -9.95 -2.75 9.10
C SER A 125 -11.04 -3.34 8.22
N GLY A 126 -12.30 -3.06 8.54
CA GLY A 126 -13.46 -3.47 7.73
C GLY A 126 -13.46 -2.78 6.36
N GLY A 127 -13.10 -1.49 6.32
CA GLY A 127 -12.94 -0.72 5.09
C GLY A 127 -11.83 -1.28 4.20
N TRP A 128 -10.70 -1.70 4.78
CA TRP A 128 -9.63 -2.38 4.06
C TRP A 128 -10.11 -3.71 3.45
N SER A 129 -10.77 -4.56 4.25
CA SER A 129 -11.27 -5.85 3.78
C SER A 129 -12.35 -5.72 2.70
N ALA A 130 -13.30 -4.80 2.87
CA ALA A 130 -14.32 -4.50 1.86
C ALA A 130 -13.71 -3.96 0.57
N SER A 131 -12.69 -3.08 0.69
CA SER A 131 -11.99 -2.52 -0.46
C SER A 131 -11.18 -3.57 -1.22
N MET A 132 -10.74 -4.63 -0.57
CA MET A 132 -10.04 -5.74 -1.22
C MET A 132 -10.95 -6.41 -2.26
N GLY A 133 -12.15 -6.83 -1.89
CA GLY A 133 -13.08 -7.48 -2.81
C GLY A 133 -13.65 -6.50 -3.86
N ILE A 134 -14.22 -5.38 -3.40
CA ILE A 134 -14.85 -4.39 -4.27
C ILE A 134 -13.82 -3.74 -5.20
N GLY A 135 -12.66 -3.36 -4.65
CA GLY A 135 -11.60 -2.68 -5.40
C GLY A 135 -11.00 -3.57 -6.48
N ALA A 136 -10.70 -4.83 -6.17
CA ALA A 136 -10.15 -5.77 -7.14
C ALA A 136 -11.16 -6.06 -8.27
N GLY A 137 -12.43 -6.29 -7.95
CA GLY A 137 -13.46 -6.51 -8.95
C GLY A 137 -13.71 -5.30 -9.85
N LEU A 138 -13.82 -4.11 -9.26
CA LEU A 138 -13.97 -2.86 -10.03
C LEU A 138 -12.73 -2.59 -10.90
N ALA A 139 -11.52 -2.79 -10.35
CA ALA A 139 -10.28 -2.61 -11.10
C ALA A 139 -10.21 -3.58 -12.28
N GLY A 140 -10.50 -4.87 -12.07
CA GLY A 140 -10.56 -5.86 -13.14
C GLY A 140 -11.54 -5.48 -14.23
N PHE A 141 -12.77 -5.10 -13.87
CA PHE A 141 -13.78 -4.68 -14.83
C PHE A 141 -13.39 -3.42 -15.60
N VAL A 142 -12.93 -2.38 -14.92
CA VAL A 142 -12.58 -1.11 -15.57
C VAL A 142 -11.37 -1.28 -16.48
N ILE A 143 -10.32 -1.97 -16.01
CA ILE A 143 -9.11 -2.16 -16.80
C ILE A 143 -9.40 -3.00 -18.04
N SER A 144 -10.25 -4.03 -17.94
CA SER A 144 -10.64 -4.86 -19.09
C SER A 144 -11.41 -4.09 -20.14
N GLN A 145 -12.23 -3.09 -19.77
CA GLN A 145 -13.04 -2.31 -20.70
C GLN A 145 -12.33 -1.05 -21.21
N TYR A 146 -11.53 -0.41 -20.39
CA TYR A 146 -11.01 0.94 -20.67
C TYR A 146 -9.47 1.01 -20.65
N GLY A 147 -8.80 -0.13 -20.40
CA GLY A 147 -7.34 -0.23 -20.41
C GLY A 147 -6.66 0.15 -19.10
N VAL A 148 -5.40 -0.21 -19.01
CA VAL A 148 -4.54 -0.05 -17.82
C VAL A 148 -4.36 1.43 -17.44
N GLU A 149 -4.18 2.31 -18.41
CA GLU A 149 -4.01 3.76 -18.17
C GLU A 149 -5.20 4.35 -17.42
N THR A 150 -6.43 3.94 -17.77
CA THR A 150 -7.64 4.40 -17.11
C THR A 150 -7.64 3.96 -15.63
N GLY A 151 -7.21 2.74 -15.35
CA GLY A 151 -7.06 2.27 -13.97
C GLY A 151 -6.06 3.12 -13.17
N LEU A 152 -4.90 3.41 -13.74
CA LEU A 152 -3.89 4.27 -13.11
C LEU A 152 -4.39 5.72 -12.92
N MET A 153 -5.15 6.26 -13.88
CA MET A 153 -5.77 7.59 -13.76
C MET A 153 -6.78 7.63 -12.61
N ILE A 154 -7.63 6.62 -12.48
CA ILE A 154 -8.61 6.54 -11.38
C ILE A 154 -7.87 6.55 -10.04
N ASP A 155 -6.83 5.74 -9.87
CA ASP A 155 -6.08 5.73 -8.62
C ASP A 155 -5.37 7.06 -8.36
N SER A 156 -4.80 7.70 -9.39
CA SER A 156 -4.20 9.02 -9.22
C SER A 156 -5.21 10.03 -8.66
N VAL A 157 -6.45 10.03 -9.17
CA VAL A 157 -7.53 10.87 -8.66
C VAL A 157 -7.88 10.51 -7.21
N THR A 158 -7.86 9.22 -6.83
CA THR A 158 -8.12 8.83 -5.43
C THR A 158 -7.09 9.40 -4.46
N PHE A 159 -5.82 9.42 -4.83
CA PHE A 159 -4.76 10.07 -4.04
C PHE A 159 -4.98 11.57 -3.90
N LEU A 160 -5.36 12.25 -4.99
CA LEU A 160 -5.64 13.69 -4.94
C LEU A 160 -6.84 14.00 -4.05
N VAL A 161 -7.94 13.26 -4.21
CA VAL A 161 -9.14 13.41 -3.37
C VAL A 161 -8.81 13.16 -1.90
N ALA A 162 -8.03 12.11 -1.62
CA ALA A 162 -7.60 11.81 -0.25
C ALA A 162 -6.73 12.94 0.33
N ALA A 163 -5.79 13.49 -0.43
CA ALA A 163 -4.98 14.63 0.01
C ALA A 163 -5.86 15.84 0.37
N ILE A 164 -6.86 16.16 -0.47
CA ILE A 164 -7.80 17.24 -0.22
C ILE A 164 -8.63 16.97 1.04
N VAL A 165 -9.23 15.79 1.16
CA VAL A 165 -10.04 15.43 2.34
C VAL A 165 -9.21 15.47 3.61
N ILE A 166 -8.00 14.90 3.63
CA ILE A 166 -7.11 14.91 4.78
C ILE A 166 -6.69 16.35 5.14
N SER A 167 -6.53 17.22 4.14
CA SER A 167 -6.18 18.62 4.38
C SER A 167 -7.24 19.39 5.18
N THR A 168 -8.51 18.94 5.16
CA THR A 168 -9.61 19.54 5.93
C THR A 168 -9.68 19.06 7.38
N LEU A 169 -8.99 17.97 7.72
CA LEU A 169 -8.99 17.42 9.07
C LEU A 169 -8.32 18.37 10.09
N PRO A 170 -8.66 18.28 11.39
CA PRO A 170 -7.99 19.07 12.42
C PRO A 170 -6.50 18.75 12.51
N HIS A 171 -5.73 19.64 13.11
CA HIS A 171 -4.29 19.44 13.30
C HIS A 171 -4.06 18.45 14.44
N GLY A 172 -3.81 17.19 14.11
CA GLY A 172 -3.35 16.15 15.04
C GLY A 172 -1.81 16.06 15.05
N GLY A 173 -1.14 17.15 15.39
CA GLY A 173 0.32 17.14 15.51
C GLY A 173 0.80 16.44 16.78
N PRO A 174 2.07 15.97 16.83
CA PRO A 174 2.67 15.56 18.09
C PRO A 174 2.66 16.75 19.05
N ASP A 175 2.30 16.49 20.32
CA ASP A 175 2.46 17.49 21.38
C ASP A 175 3.90 18.02 21.36
N PRO A 176 4.12 19.32 21.58
CA PRO A 176 5.47 19.87 21.65
C PRO A 176 6.39 19.10 22.61
N ASP A 177 5.82 18.57 23.70
CA ASP A 177 6.54 17.78 24.70
C ASP A 177 6.77 16.32 24.31
N GLU A 178 6.00 15.78 23.34
CA GLU A 178 6.16 14.42 22.82
C GLU A 178 7.17 14.33 21.67
N ARG A 179 7.68 15.45 21.16
CA ARG A 179 8.66 15.44 20.07
C ARG A 179 9.97 14.79 20.53
N ARG A 180 10.19 13.57 20.09
CA ARG A 180 11.48 12.91 20.29
C ARG A 180 12.58 13.67 19.58
N THR A 181 13.37 14.42 20.36
CA THR A 181 14.58 15.10 19.90
C THR A 181 15.76 14.14 20.02
N GLY A 182 15.99 13.33 19.03
CA GLY A 182 17.15 12.43 18.97
C GLY A 182 17.92 12.60 17.65
N SER A 183 19.20 12.27 17.64
CA SER A 183 20.00 12.25 16.41
C SER A 183 19.55 11.08 15.50
N PRO A 184 19.78 11.13 14.16
CA PRO A 184 19.50 10.00 13.27
C PRO A 184 20.20 8.70 13.71
N LEU A 185 21.34 8.79 14.35
CA LEU A 185 22.09 7.64 14.86
C LEU A 185 21.41 6.99 16.08
N GLU A 186 20.76 7.78 16.93
CA GLU A 186 19.96 7.25 18.06
C GLU A 186 18.74 6.49 17.55
N MET A 187 18.17 6.95 16.45
CA MET A 187 17.03 6.30 15.79
C MET A 187 17.37 4.87 15.35
N PHE A 188 18.52 4.66 14.71
CA PHE A 188 18.95 3.31 14.34
C PHE A 188 19.21 2.44 15.57
N LYS A 189 19.76 2.98 16.65
CA LYS A 189 19.91 2.24 17.91
C LYS A 189 18.55 1.83 18.50
N ASP A 190 17.53 2.67 18.40
CA ASP A 190 16.17 2.36 18.88
C ASP A 190 15.53 1.22 18.09
N ILE A 191 15.78 1.12 16.77
CA ILE A 191 15.32 -0.03 15.95
C ILE A 191 15.95 -1.33 16.46
N PHE A 192 17.26 -1.35 16.66
CA PHE A 192 17.95 -2.56 17.17
C PHE A 192 17.55 -2.87 18.63
N ALA A 193 17.32 -1.86 19.45
CA ALA A 193 16.79 -2.04 20.79
C ALA A 193 15.39 -2.65 20.76
N GLY A 194 14.52 -2.21 19.82
CA GLY A 194 13.20 -2.79 19.59
C GLY A 194 13.27 -4.27 19.21
N TRP A 195 14.16 -4.65 18.31
CA TRP A 195 14.41 -6.06 17.98
C TRP A 195 14.89 -6.86 19.20
N GLY A 196 15.83 -6.31 19.96
CA GLY A 196 16.28 -6.91 21.21
C GLY A 196 15.17 -7.09 22.24
N PHE A 197 14.25 -6.14 22.32
CA PHE A 197 13.07 -6.22 23.19
C PHE A 197 12.12 -7.35 22.77
N ILE A 198 11.83 -7.46 21.45
CA ILE A 198 10.98 -8.53 20.91
C ILE A 198 11.58 -9.90 21.22
N LEU A 199 12.87 -10.09 20.92
CA LEU A 199 13.55 -11.37 21.09
C LEU A 199 13.66 -11.82 22.55
N ARG A 200 13.70 -10.87 23.50
CA ARG A 200 13.75 -11.17 24.94
C ARG A 200 12.39 -11.50 25.54
N ARG A 201 11.29 -11.33 24.80
CA ARG A 201 9.90 -11.57 25.28
C ARG A 201 9.22 -12.63 24.43
N PRO A 202 9.20 -13.91 24.86
CA PRO A 202 8.68 -15.02 24.06
C PRO A 202 7.21 -14.82 23.60
N GLN A 203 6.40 -14.15 24.42
CA GLN A 203 5.01 -13.85 24.08
C GLN A 203 4.91 -12.91 22.87
N ILE A 204 5.70 -11.84 22.86
CA ILE A 204 5.73 -10.87 21.78
C ILE A 204 6.34 -11.51 20.52
N SER A 205 7.44 -12.26 20.66
CA SER A 205 8.06 -12.99 19.57
C SER A 205 7.09 -13.94 18.87
N ARG A 206 6.28 -14.67 19.64
CA ARG A 206 5.27 -15.59 19.07
C ARG A 206 4.20 -14.85 18.26
N ILE A 207 3.72 -13.69 18.75
CA ILE A 207 2.75 -12.87 18.01
C ILE A 207 3.36 -12.34 16.70
N VAL A 208 4.59 -11.82 16.77
CA VAL A 208 5.31 -11.32 15.58
C VAL A 208 5.54 -12.44 14.56
N LEU A 209 5.97 -13.62 15.01
CA LEU A 209 6.16 -14.79 14.15
C LEU A 209 4.84 -15.26 13.53
N ALA A 210 3.76 -15.35 14.31
CA ALA A 210 2.44 -15.73 13.82
C ALA A 210 1.96 -14.76 12.72
N LYS A 211 2.14 -13.46 12.93
CA LYS A 211 1.80 -12.44 11.92
C LYS A 211 2.68 -12.55 10.67
N GLY A 212 3.96 -12.84 10.84
CA GLY A 212 4.89 -13.10 9.71
C GLY A 212 4.48 -14.32 8.88
N MET A 213 4.11 -15.43 9.53
CA MET A 213 3.60 -16.62 8.85
C MET A 213 2.28 -16.35 8.11
N TRP A 214 1.38 -15.61 8.72
CA TRP A 214 0.12 -15.20 8.08
C TRP A 214 0.38 -14.33 6.84
N ALA A 215 1.28 -13.35 6.93
CA ALA A 215 1.64 -12.49 5.81
C ALA A 215 2.30 -13.26 4.66
N THR A 216 3.14 -14.25 4.96
CA THR A 216 3.74 -15.13 3.95
C THR A 216 2.68 -15.97 3.24
N GLY A 217 1.73 -16.53 3.99
CA GLY A 217 0.60 -17.29 3.42
C GLY A 217 -0.30 -16.42 2.53
N GLY A 218 -0.62 -15.19 2.97
CA GLY A 218 -1.38 -14.23 2.19
C GLY A 218 -0.69 -13.82 0.89
N GLY A 219 0.62 -13.59 0.94
CA GLY A 219 1.40 -13.29 -0.27
C GLY A 219 1.41 -14.46 -1.27
N ALA A 220 1.59 -15.68 -0.78
CA ALA A 220 1.53 -16.88 -1.63
C ALA A 220 0.13 -17.08 -2.24
N GLN A 221 -0.94 -16.82 -1.49
CA GLN A 221 -2.31 -16.89 -1.98
C GLN A 221 -2.55 -15.89 -3.11
N ILE A 222 -2.18 -14.63 -2.94
CA ILE A 222 -2.32 -13.60 -3.98
C ILE A 222 -1.57 -14.01 -5.24
N PHE A 223 -0.34 -14.50 -5.10
CA PHE A 223 0.48 -14.97 -6.22
C PHE A 223 -0.20 -16.12 -6.98
N LEU A 224 -0.72 -17.12 -6.28
CA LEU A 224 -1.43 -18.23 -6.90
C LEU A 224 -2.70 -17.78 -7.61
N LEU A 225 -3.47 -16.87 -7.02
CA LEU A 225 -4.68 -16.31 -7.64
C LEU A 225 -4.36 -15.55 -8.93
N ILE A 226 -3.24 -14.82 -8.98
CA ILE A 226 -2.77 -14.14 -10.19
C ILE A 226 -2.47 -15.16 -11.29
N ILE A 227 -1.68 -16.21 -10.99
CA ILE A 227 -1.34 -17.26 -11.98
C ILE A 227 -2.60 -17.94 -12.49
N ILE A 228 -3.49 -18.36 -11.59
CA ILE A 228 -4.75 -19.03 -11.96
C ILE A 228 -5.61 -18.10 -12.82
N GLY A 229 -5.68 -16.79 -12.46
CA GLY A 229 -6.43 -15.80 -13.23
C GLY A 229 -5.88 -15.55 -14.63
N MET A 230 -4.57 -15.71 -14.81
CA MET A 230 -3.94 -15.58 -16.13
C MET A 230 -4.07 -16.85 -16.99
N GLU A 231 -4.03 -18.04 -16.37
CA GLU A 231 -4.14 -19.33 -17.07
C GLU A 231 -5.59 -19.77 -17.29
N ALA A 232 -6.51 -19.28 -16.45
CA ALA A 232 -7.92 -19.64 -16.57
C ALA A 232 -8.53 -18.92 -17.79
N GLU A 233 -8.89 -19.67 -18.81
CA GLU A 233 -9.88 -19.26 -19.81
C GLU A 233 -11.25 -19.09 -19.13
N PHE A 234 -11.43 -18.02 -18.37
CA PHE A 234 -12.78 -17.63 -17.95
C PHE A 234 -13.52 -17.19 -19.22
N ALA A 235 -14.48 -18.01 -19.62
CA ALA A 235 -15.29 -17.85 -20.81
C ALA A 235 -15.56 -16.36 -21.13
N ASP A 236 -15.18 -15.95 -22.31
CA ASP A 236 -15.42 -14.64 -22.93
C ASP A 236 -14.83 -13.38 -22.26
N ILE A 237 -13.89 -13.51 -21.31
CA ILE A 237 -13.18 -12.35 -20.77
C ILE A 237 -11.85 -12.22 -21.53
N GLU A 238 -11.81 -11.33 -22.50
CA GLU A 238 -10.64 -11.09 -23.39
C GLU A 238 -9.36 -10.67 -22.67
N THR A 239 -9.41 -10.37 -21.36
CA THR A 239 -8.25 -9.91 -20.62
C THR A 239 -8.12 -10.62 -19.25
N GLY A 240 -6.91 -11.07 -18.90
CA GLY A 240 -6.60 -11.64 -17.58
C GLY A 240 -6.94 -10.71 -16.40
N ALA A 241 -7.08 -9.39 -16.65
CA ALA A 241 -7.46 -8.40 -15.64
C ALA A 241 -8.80 -8.69 -14.97
N ALA A 242 -9.83 -9.02 -15.75
CA ALA A 242 -11.14 -9.35 -15.22
C ALA A 242 -11.10 -10.69 -14.47
N GLY A 243 -10.36 -11.69 -14.97
CA GLY A 243 -10.15 -12.97 -14.29
C GLY A 243 -9.48 -12.81 -12.93
N ILE A 244 -8.42 -12.02 -12.83
CA ILE A 244 -7.75 -11.73 -11.56
C ILE A 244 -8.69 -10.97 -10.61
N GLY A 245 -9.46 -10.01 -11.11
CA GLY A 245 -10.44 -9.26 -10.31
C GLY A 245 -11.51 -10.17 -9.71
N VAL A 246 -12.06 -11.09 -10.49
CA VAL A 246 -13.09 -12.03 -10.01
C VAL A 246 -12.53 -13.01 -8.99
N LEU A 247 -11.32 -13.54 -9.20
CA LEU A 247 -10.71 -14.51 -8.27
C LEU A 247 -10.27 -13.89 -6.93
N SER A 248 -10.10 -12.57 -6.87
CA SER A 248 -9.71 -11.87 -5.65
C SER A 248 -10.90 -11.37 -4.82
N MET A 249 -12.14 -11.53 -5.31
CA MET A 249 -13.38 -11.28 -4.57
C MET A 249 -13.68 -12.39 -3.58
#